data_d3fb556aba0ec24bed843e01e1999d04
#
_entry.id   d3fb556aba0ec24bed843e01e1999d04
#
_cell.length_a   1.000
_cell.length_b   1.000
_cell.length_c   1.000
_cell.angle_alpha   90.00
_cell.angle_beta   90.00
_cell.angle_gamma   90.00
#
_symmetry.space_group_name_H-M   'P 1'
#
loop_
_entity.id
_entity.type
_entity.pdbx_description
1 polymer ?
#
loop_
_entity_poly.entity_id
_entity_poly.type
_entity_poly.pdbx_seq_one_letter_code
_entity_poly.pdbx_strand_id
1 'polypeptide(L)'
;KYGGDAKLVLVGGFENEIRKFDSPDILFTGYVSDEEKTAIVRHATVMVNPSPMESLSLLMLEGMQSRIPLLVNGRSKVMKDHCRLSGAGLWYNNGRDFRKKLHRLLSDPELRRTMSEKGPAYVREHYDWEIIIPKLRTLIESI
;
A
#
# COMPACT_ATOMS: atom_id res chain seq x y z
N LYS A 1 -5.05 -4.97 21.23
CA LYS A 1 -4.81 -3.52 21.38
C LYS A 1 -3.34 -3.28 21.05
N TYR A 2 -3.06 -2.46 20.05
CA TYR A 2 -1.75 -1.83 19.91
C TYR A 2 -1.69 -0.73 20.95
N GLY A 3 -0.78 -0.84 21.91
CA GLY A 3 -0.57 0.17 22.94
C GLY A 3 0.24 1.36 22.39
N GLY A 4 -0.31 2.12 21.44
CA GLY A 4 0.32 3.28 20.84
C GLY A 4 -0.71 4.20 20.21
N ASP A 5 -0.33 5.43 19.86
CA ASP A 5 -1.18 6.48 19.31
C ASP A 5 -1.53 6.29 17.80
N ALA A 6 -1.37 5.07 17.27
CA ALA A 6 -1.66 4.79 15.87
C ALA A 6 -3.17 4.80 15.62
N LYS A 7 -3.60 5.55 14.61
CA LYS A 7 -4.97 5.57 14.10
C LYS A 7 -5.07 4.76 12.82
N LEU A 8 -6.18 4.04 12.66
CA LEU A 8 -6.54 3.38 11.41
C LEU A 8 -7.48 4.30 10.63
N VAL A 9 -7.08 4.68 9.42
CA VAL A 9 -7.93 5.44 8.49
C VAL A 9 -8.41 4.48 7.41
N LEU A 10 -9.72 4.33 7.31
CA LEU A 10 -10.39 3.54 6.28
C LEU A 10 -11.03 4.50 5.27
N VAL A 11 -10.58 4.41 4.01
CA VAL A 11 -11.01 5.31 2.93
C VAL A 11 -11.89 4.55 1.95
N GLY A 12 -13.02 5.12 1.58
CA GLY A 12 -13.96 4.54 0.62
C GLY A 12 -15.31 4.17 1.22
N GLY A 13 -16.15 3.50 0.42
CA GLY A 13 -17.44 2.98 0.89
C GLY A 13 -17.26 1.75 1.79
N PHE A 14 -18.12 1.62 2.78
CA PHE A 14 -18.06 0.51 3.74
C PHE A 14 -19.42 -0.15 3.87
N GLU A 15 -19.41 -1.47 3.95
CA GLU A 15 -20.60 -2.23 4.38
C GLU A 15 -20.84 -2.03 5.87
N ASN A 16 -22.13 -2.05 6.29
CA ASN A 16 -22.53 -1.84 7.69
C ASN A 16 -21.86 -2.81 8.68
N GLU A 17 -21.40 -3.97 8.21
CA GLU A 17 -20.71 -4.94 9.05
C GLU A 17 -19.35 -4.46 9.57
N ILE A 18 -18.65 -3.60 8.83
CA ILE A 18 -17.34 -3.07 9.26
C ILE A 18 -17.51 -2.03 10.36
N ARG A 19 -18.64 -1.31 10.39
CA ARG A 19 -18.95 -0.33 11.44
C ARG A 19 -19.14 -0.94 12.84
N LYS A 20 -19.28 -2.27 12.95
CA LYS A 20 -19.28 -2.97 14.26
C LYS A 20 -17.95 -2.82 15.02
N PHE A 21 -16.89 -2.43 14.35
CA PHE A 21 -15.57 -2.18 14.94
C PHE A 21 -15.35 -0.70 15.29
N ASP A 22 -16.42 0.06 15.51
CA ASP A 22 -16.32 1.47 15.89
C ASP A 22 -15.42 1.64 17.12
N SER A 23 -14.44 2.51 16.98
CA SER A 23 -13.42 2.78 17.99
C SER A 23 -12.89 4.20 17.77
N PRO A 24 -12.52 4.94 18.81
CA PRO A 24 -11.89 6.25 18.65
C PRO A 24 -10.56 6.19 17.88
N ASP A 25 -10.00 4.98 17.70
CA ASP A 25 -8.78 4.75 16.94
C ASP A 25 -9.03 4.40 15.47
N ILE A 26 -10.28 4.33 15.03
CA ILE A 26 -10.67 4.02 13.66
C ILE A 26 -11.47 5.18 13.08
N LEU A 27 -10.95 5.76 12.00
CA LEU A 27 -11.61 6.81 11.23
C LEU A 27 -12.16 6.23 9.93
N PHE A 28 -13.47 6.33 9.74
CA PHE A 28 -14.14 6.00 8.48
C PHE A 28 -14.40 7.29 7.70
N THR A 29 -13.72 7.48 6.57
CA THR A 29 -13.89 8.73 5.81
C THR A 29 -15.08 8.72 4.86
N GLY A 30 -15.54 7.54 4.45
CA GLY A 30 -16.42 7.42 3.28
C GLY A 30 -15.65 7.69 1.98
N TYR A 31 -16.39 8.03 0.93
CA TYR A 31 -15.78 8.47 -0.32
C TYR A 31 -15.21 9.87 -0.15
N VAL A 32 -13.99 10.04 -0.64
CA VAL A 32 -13.22 11.28 -0.60
C VAL A 32 -12.81 11.68 -2.03
N SER A 33 -12.46 12.95 -2.24
CA SER A 33 -11.86 13.39 -3.50
C SER A 33 -10.46 12.79 -3.72
N ASP A 34 -9.96 12.83 -4.96
CA ASP A 34 -8.60 12.37 -5.26
C ASP A 34 -7.53 13.21 -4.54
N GLU A 35 -7.79 14.49 -4.31
CA GLU A 35 -6.92 15.38 -3.55
C GLU A 35 -6.85 14.96 -2.08
N GLU A 36 -8.01 14.71 -1.46
CA GLU A 36 -8.09 14.22 -0.08
C GLU A 36 -7.45 12.83 0.07
N LYS A 37 -7.73 11.91 -0.88
CA LYS A 37 -7.08 10.59 -0.92
C LYS A 37 -5.56 10.73 -0.96
N THR A 38 -5.05 11.57 -1.84
CA THR A 38 -3.62 11.83 -1.97
C THR A 38 -3.02 12.42 -0.69
N ALA A 39 -3.71 13.34 -0.04
CA ALA A 39 -3.30 13.92 1.23
C ALA A 39 -3.26 12.85 2.34
N ILE A 40 -4.29 12.02 2.46
CA ILE A 40 -4.34 10.92 3.43
C ILE A 40 -3.17 9.95 3.21
N VAL A 41 -2.93 9.55 1.96
CA VAL A 41 -1.83 8.64 1.61
C VAL A 41 -0.48 9.25 2.00
N ARG A 42 -0.20 10.50 1.62
CA ARG A 42 1.07 11.17 1.91
C ARG A 42 1.39 11.33 3.40
N HIS A 43 0.37 11.36 4.25
CA HIS A 43 0.53 11.48 5.69
C HIS A 43 0.46 10.13 6.43
N ALA A 44 0.25 9.04 5.71
CA ALA A 44 0.20 7.71 6.31
C ALA A 44 1.60 7.24 6.74
N THR A 45 1.69 6.64 7.90
CA THR A 45 2.92 5.97 8.37
C THR A 45 3.15 4.64 7.65
N VAL A 46 2.08 3.93 7.35
CA VAL A 46 2.05 2.63 6.66
C VAL A 46 0.75 2.54 5.87
N MET A 47 0.81 2.09 4.65
CA MET A 47 -0.38 1.74 3.87
C MET A 47 -0.62 0.23 3.92
N VAL A 48 -1.85 -0.16 4.22
CA VAL A 48 -2.26 -1.57 4.26
C VAL A 48 -3.18 -1.87 3.08
N ASN A 49 -2.84 -2.86 2.26
CA ASN A 49 -3.76 -3.43 1.28
C ASN A 49 -4.10 -4.89 1.68
N PRO A 50 -5.32 -5.14 2.19
CA PRO A 50 -5.74 -6.46 2.66
C PRO A 50 -6.28 -7.36 1.54
N SER A 51 -6.41 -6.89 0.31
CA SER A 51 -6.97 -7.66 -0.81
C SER A 51 -6.21 -8.98 -1.02
N PRO A 52 -6.89 -10.12 -1.10
CA PRO A 52 -6.25 -11.41 -1.39
C PRO A 52 -5.95 -11.60 -2.88
N MET A 53 -6.56 -10.81 -3.76
CA MET A 53 -6.40 -10.87 -5.22
C MET A 53 -6.32 -9.48 -5.82
N GLU A 54 -5.28 -9.26 -6.59
CA GLU A 54 -5.04 -8.03 -7.35
C GLU A 54 -4.36 -8.37 -8.67
N SER A 55 -4.71 -7.67 -9.73
CA SER A 55 -4.02 -7.79 -11.02
C SER A 55 -2.76 -6.91 -11.08
N LEU A 56 -2.84 -5.69 -10.56
CA LEU A 56 -1.73 -4.74 -10.51
C LEU A 56 -1.67 -3.98 -9.17
N SER A 57 -2.83 -3.57 -8.64
CA SER A 57 -2.96 -2.69 -7.47
C SER A 57 -2.37 -1.29 -7.67
N LEU A 58 -3.07 -0.44 -8.42
CA LEU A 58 -2.69 0.97 -8.60
C LEU A 58 -2.50 1.69 -7.26
N LEU A 59 -3.38 1.41 -6.28
CA LEU A 59 -3.27 1.95 -4.92
C LEU A 59 -1.90 1.66 -4.29
N MET A 60 -1.35 0.47 -4.52
CA MET A 60 -0.02 0.11 -4.03
C MET A 60 1.08 0.93 -4.71
N LEU A 61 0.99 1.14 -6.03
CA LEU A 61 1.95 1.96 -6.78
C LEU A 61 1.86 3.43 -6.35
N GLU A 62 0.65 3.94 -6.09
CA GLU A 62 0.43 5.28 -5.53
C GLU A 62 1.10 5.42 -4.14
N GLY A 63 0.97 4.41 -3.29
CA GLY A 63 1.65 4.37 -1.98
C GLY A 63 3.17 4.38 -2.12
N MET A 64 3.72 3.55 -3.01
CA MET A 64 5.15 3.53 -3.30
C MET A 64 5.65 4.88 -3.82
N GLN A 65 4.93 5.49 -4.77
CA GLN A 65 5.26 6.81 -5.32
C GLN A 65 5.21 7.90 -4.23
N SER A 66 4.30 7.77 -3.29
CA SER A 66 4.15 8.68 -2.15
C SER A 66 5.16 8.41 -1.01
N ARG A 67 6.11 7.51 -1.20
CA ARG A 67 7.13 7.12 -0.21
C ARG A 67 6.56 6.47 1.05
N ILE A 68 5.43 5.78 0.95
CA ILE A 68 4.79 5.13 2.08
C ILE A 68 5.10 3.63 2.10
N PRO A 69 5.65 3.09 3.20
CA PRO A 69 5.86 1.67 3.35
C PRO A 69 4.56 0.88 3.27
N LEU A 70 4.60 -0.26 2.59
CA LEU A 70 3.43 -1.08 2.35
C LEU A 70 3.38 -2.30 3.27
N LEU A 71 2.16 -2.71 3.64
CA LEU A 71 1.88 -4.01 4.24
C LEU A 71 0.73 -4.67 3.48
N VAL A 72 1.02 -5.69 2.70
CA VAL A 72 0.06 -6.29 1.78
C VAL A 72 -0.30 -7.73 2.13
N ASN A 73 -1.45 -8.19 1.65
CA ASN A 73 -1.86 -9.59 1.81
C ASN A 73 -1.00 -10.50 0.93
N GLY A 74 -0.27 -11.42 1.53
CA GLY A 74 0.63 -12.36 0.84
C GLY A 74 -0.07 -13.42 -0.01
N ARG A 75 -1.41 -13.51 0.05
CA ARG A 75 -2.22 -14.32 -0.88
C ARG A 75 -2.22 -13.73 -2.29
N SER A 76 -2.16 -12.41 -2.41
CA SER A 76 -1.94 -11.75 -3.70
C SER A 76 -0.48 -11.92 -4.11
N LYS A 77 -0.24 -12.82 -5.06
CA LYS A 77 1.10 -13.07 -5.60
C LYS A 77 1.69 -11.80 -6.22
N VAL A 78 0.88 -11.03 -6.93
CA VAL A 78 1.29 -9.78 -7.59
C VAL A 78 1.80 -8.77 -6.56
N MET A 79 1.01 -8.46 -5.53
CA MET A 79 1.43 -7.50 -4.51
C MET A 79 2.66 -7.97 -3.71
N LYS A 80 2.72 -9.27 -3.41
CA LYS A 80 3.88 -9.88 -2.75
C LYS A 80 5.15 -9.73 -3.60
N ASP A 81 5.05 -9.99 -4.92
CA ASP A 81 6.19 -9.86 -5.82
C ASP A 81 6.63 -8.40 -5.96
N HIS A 82 5.70 -7.46 -6.04
CA HIS A 82 6.03 -6.03 -6.00
C HIS A 82 6.78 -5.63 -4.72
N CYS A 83 6.31 -6.06 -3.55
CA CYS A 83 7.02 -5.79 -2.29
C CYS A 83 8.42 -6.42 -2.27
N ARG A 84 8.56 -7.65 -2.79
CA ARG A 84 9.84 -8.36 -2.86
C ARG A 84 10.84 -7.69 -3.81
N LEU A 85 10.38 -7.28 -5.00
CA LEU A 85 11.22 -6.67 -6.03
C LEU A 85 11.62 -5.24 -5.66
N SER A 86 10.67 -4.44 -5.18
CA SER A 86 10.93 -3.05 -4.81
C SER A 86 11.67 -2.90 -3.47
N GLY A 87 11.44 -3.83 -2.54
CA GLY A 87 11.85 -3.66 -1.15
C GLY A 87 11.12 -2.53 -0.43
N ALA A 88 9.98 -2.04 -0.97
CA ALA A 88 9.20 -0.92 -0.42
C ALA A 88 8.06 -1.37 0.50
N GLY A 89 7.95 -2.66 0.81
CA GLY A 89 6.88 -3.18 1.66
C GLY A 89 7.13 -4.57 2.18
N LEU A 90 6.26 -4.98 3.09
CA LEU A 90 6.17 -6.33 3.63
C LEU A 90 4.85 -6.98 3.22
N TRP A 91 4.80 -8.30 3.26
CA TRP A 91 3.56 -9.06 3.09
C TRP A 91 3.30 -9.95 4.30
N TYR A 92 2.03 -10.21 4.59
CA TYR A 92 1.62 -11.10 5.69
C TYR A 92 0.84 -12.30 5.17
N ASN A 93 0.95 -13.43 5.86
CA ASN A 93 0.30 -14.68 5.47
C ASN A 93 -0.91 -15.04 6.36
N ASN A 94 -0.99 -14.47 7.56
CA ASN A 94 -2.07 -14.67 8.52
C ASN A 94 -2.13 -13.54 9.54
N GLY A 95 -3.16 -13.53 10.41
CA GLY A 95 -3.37 -12.46 11.37
C GLY A 95 -2.24 -12.29 12.42
N ARG A 96 -1.54 -13.37 12.80
CA ARG A 96 -0.39 -13.27 13.70
C ARG A 96 0.79 -12.59 13.00
N ASP A 97 1.05 -12.98 11.76
CA ASP A 97 2.11 -12.40 10.93
C ASP A 97 1.82 -10.93 10.59
N PHE A 98 0.54 -10.61 10.30
CA PHE A 98 0.09 -9.23 10.12
C PHE A 98 0.44 -8.36 11.33
N ARG A 99 0.03 -8.78 12.54
CA ARG A 99 0.30 -8.02 13.77
C ARG A 99 1.80 -7.80 13.99
N LYS A 100 2.61 -8.86 13.79
CA LYS A 100 4.08 -8.79 13.94
C LYS A 100 4.69 -7.78 12.98
N LYS A 101 4.30 -7.82 11.70
CA LYS A 101 4.85 -6.96 10.64
C LYS A 101 4.35 -5.52 10.75
N LEU A 102 3.09 -5.33 11.10
CA LEU A 102 2.55 -4.00 11.37
C LEU A 102 3.27 -3.36 12.57
N HIS A 103 3.42 -4.09 13.67
CA HIS A 103 4.18 -3.60 14.83
C HIS A 103 5.61 -3.21 14.43
N ARG A 104 6.30 -4.06 13.66
CA ARG A 104 7.65 -3.74 13.17
C ARG A 104 7.68 -2.46 12.34
N LEU A 105 6.74 -2.29 11.40
CA LEU A 105 6.66 -1.07 10.60
C LEU A 105 6.34 0.17 11.44
N LEU A 106 5.54 0.06 12.50
CA LEU A 106 5.23 1.19 13.37
C LEU A 106 6.38 1.55 14.32
N SER A 107 7.14 0.56 14.80
CA SER A 107 8.19 0.76 15.81
C SER A 107 9.59 1.00 15.24
N ASP A 108 9.83 0.75 13.94
CA ASP A 108 11.14 0.84 13.31
C ASP A 108 11.18 1.96 12.25
N PRO A 109 11.56 3.19 12.62
CA PRO A 109 11.62 4.32 11.70
C PRO A 109 12.70 4.16 10.61
N GLU A 110 13.81 3.47 10.89
CA GLU A 110 14.86 3.24 9.90
C GLU A 110 14.40 2.27 8.80
N LEU A 111 13.67 1.23 9.20
CA LEU A 111 13.05 0.34 8.22
C LEU A 111 12.08 1.10 7.32
N ARG A 112 11.22 1.96 7.90
CA ARG A 112 10.30 2.79 7.09
C ARG A 112 11.04 3.72 6.16
N ARG A 113 12.09 4.40 6.62
CA ARG A 113 12.92 5.29 5.80
C ARG A 113 13.50 4.54 4.60
N THR A 114 14.12 3.39 4.85
CA THR A 114 14.69 2.54 3.79
C THR A 114 13.65 2.12 2.75
N MET A 115 12.46 1.73 3.19
CA MET A 115 11.35 1.35 2.29
C MET A 115 10.81 2.54 1.49
N SER A 116 10.69 3.70 2.14
CA SER A 116 10.20 4.93 1.53
C SER A 116 11.09 5.44 0.39
N GLU A 117 12.38 5.24 0.47
CA GLU A 117 13.35 5.62 -0.57
C GLU A 117 13.27 4.71 -1.79
N LYS A 118 12.95 3.42 -1.58
CA LYS A 118 12.92 2.41 -2.65
C LYS A 118 11.66 2.46 -3.52
N GLY A 119 10.52 2.85 -2.93
CA GLY A 119 9.24 2.84 -3.62
C GLY A 119 9.22 3.66 -4.91
N PRO A 120 9.55 4.97 -4.87
CA PRO A 120 9.52 5.82 -6.06
C PRO A 120 10.51 5.38 -7.15
N ALA A 121 11.67 4.86 -6.76
CA ALA A 121 12.66 4.35 -7.72
C ALA A 121 12.08 3.17 -8.51
N TYR A 122 11.48 2.20 -7.82
CA TYR A 122 10.84 1.06 -8.44
C TYR A 122 9.69 1.46 -9.38
N VAL A 123 8.82 2.38 -8.94
CA VAL A 123 7.69 2.84 -9.77
C VAL A 123 8.22 3.52 -11.04
N ARG A 124 9.20 4.39 -10.94
CA ARG A 124 9.81 5.07 -12.08
C ARG A 124 10.44 4.08 -13.06
N GLU A 125 11.19 3.11 -12.56
CA GLU A 125 11.89 2.14 -13.40
C GLU A 125 10.94 1.22 -14.17
N HIS A 126 9.77 0.90 -13.60
CA HIS A 126 8.91 -0.14 -14.18
C HIS A 126 7.57 0.39 -14.72
N TYR A 127 7.08 1.54 -14.23
CA TYR A 127 5.71 2.03 -14.46
C TYR A 127 5.65 3.48 -14.96
N ASP A 128 6.80 4.13 -15.24
CA ASP A 128 6.79 5.42 -15.90
C ASP A 128 6.27 5.30 -17.33
N TRP A 129 5.52 6.31 -17.78
CA TRP A 129 5.00 6.35 -19.15
C TRP A 129 6.13 6.30 -20.20
N GLU A 130 7.28 6.88 -19.90
CA GLU A 130 8.46 6.80 -20.77
C GLU A 130 8.96 5.37 -20.96
N ILE A 131 8.67 4.47 -20.02
CA ILE A 131 9.01 3.05 -20.08
C ILE A 131 7.88 2.24 -20.71
N ILE A 132 6.62 2.56 -20.37
CA ILE A 132 5.45 1.77 -20.79
C ILE A 132 5.11 2.01 -22.26
N ILE A 133 5.11 3.26 -22.73
CA ILE A 133 4.69 3.60 -24.10
C ILE A 133 5.56 2.94 -25.17
N PRO A 134 6.91 2.94 -25.09
CA PRO A 134 7.74 2.22 -26.06
C PRO A 134 7.45 0.71 -26.11
N LYS A 135 7.22 0.09 -24.95
CA LYS A 135 6.87 -1.35 -24.88
C LYS A 135 5.55 -1.66 -25.57
N LEU A 136 4.53 -0.81 -25.33
CA LEU A 136 3.23 -0.94 -26.00
C LEU A 136 3.34 -0.73 -27.50
N ARG A 137 4.10 0.26 -27.96
CA ARG A 137 4.34 0.51 -29.38
C ARG A 137 4.99 -0.70 -30.05
N THR A 138 6.07 -1.22 -29.48
CA THR A 138 6.76 -2.42 -30.00
C THR A 138 5.82 -3.61 -30.08
N LEU A 139 4.97 -3.80 -29.07
CA LEU A 139 4.00 -4.90 -29.08
C LEU A 139 2.96 -4.74 -30.21
N ILE A 140 2.43 -3.54 -30.43
CA ILE A 140 1.46 -3.26 -31.51
C ILE A 140 2.10 -3.44 -32.89
N GLU A 141 3.34 -2.99 -33.07
CA GLU A 141 4.07 -3.10 -34.34
C GLU A 141 4.50 -4.56 -34.67
N SER A 142 4.45 -5.46 -33.66
CA SER A 142 4.79 -6.88 -33.84
C SER A 142 3.61 -7.78 -34.23
N ILE A 143 2.38 -7.24 -34.29
CA ILE A 143 1.14 -7.93 -34.71
C ILE A 143 0.91 -7.72 -36.19
#